data_cec94293fc197ebbc87b7ae0fe031213
#
_entry.id   cec94293fc197ebbc87b7ae0fe031213
#
_cell.length_a   1.000
_cell.length_b   1.000
_cell.length_c   1.000
_cell.angle_alpha   90.00
_cell.angle_beta   90.00
_cell.angle_gamma   90.00
#
_symmetry.space_group_name_H-M   'P 1'
#
loop_
_entity.id
_entity.type
_entity.pdbx_description
1 polymer ?
#
loop_
_entity_poly.entity_id
_entity_poly.type
_entity_poly.pdbx_seq_one_letter_code
_entity_poly.pdbx_strand_id
1 'polypeptide(L)'
;AKQLFWDFVSTWAVMLNKPSDIGFSDDGYDLPPLNVIQEIVETPKRDNGMLFNSTAVSATEFHKELRETYQIRLDKVVEMVQANPDENYIIWIGHDDEGKYLRERLPEAIEVKGSDNKEYKKNMLLGFGRGDFRILITKLKIAQFGLNYQNCHNQIYASLDFSFEATYQGIRRSYRFGQTEQVNIYLITTDTMQNVKGSFDKKQKAFREMQEAMTNATNRNIKKQIELKKMEVSNEYKNEYCDIKLGDCVQLIREVEDESVGFSIFSPPFAELYTYSDKLEDMGNSKDYKEFFTAFKFLVKELYRVMWSGRCVAVHCMDLPIQKGKEGYIGLRDFSGMILEAFQDVGFVYHTRVTI
;
A
#
# COMPACT_ATOMS: atom_id res chain seq x y z
N ALA A 1 -17.04 -24.55 -13.33
CA ALA A 1 -15.64 -24.19 -13.59
C ALA A 1 -15.14 -23.07 -12.66
N LYS A 2 -15.87 -21.96 -12.54
CA LYS A 2 -15.45 -20.77 -11.75
C LYS A 2 -15.34 -21.08 -10.24
N GLN A 3 -16.26 -21.86 -9.68
CA GLN A 3 -16.25 -22.25 -8.27
C GLN A 3 -15.08 -23.20 -7.94
N LEU A 4 -14.84 -24.21 -8.77
CA LEU A 4 -13.73 -25.16 -8.59
C LEU A 4 -12.37 -24.46 -8.60
N PHE A 5 -12.21 -23.39 -9.42
CA PHE A 5 -11.01 -22.57 -9.43
C PHE A 5 -10.79 -21.90 -8.07
N TRP A 6 -11.82 -21.26 -7.50
CA TRP A 6 -11.69 -20.59 -6.20
C TRP A 6 -11.52 -21.58 -5.04
N ASP A 7 -12.17 -22.75 -5.10
CA ASP A 7 -11.96 -23.81 -4.12
C ASP A 7 -10.51 -24.31 -4.16
N PHE A 8 -9.90 -24.43 -5.35
CA PHE A 8 -8.48 -24.74 -5.50
C PHE A 8 -7.60 -23.63 -4.93
N VAL A 9 -7.85 -22.38 -5.30
CA VAL A 9 -7.06 -21.23 -4.78
C VAL A 9 -7.13 -21.15 -3.26
N SER A 10 -8.29 -21.42 -2.65
CA SER A 10 -8.47 -21.39 -1.20
C SER A 10 -7.69 -22.48 -0.42
N THR A 11 -7.07 -23.45 -1.10
CA THR A 11 -6.21 -24.44 -0.46
C THR A 11 -4.83 -23.89 -0.04
N TRP A 12 -4.40 -22.80 -0.66
CA TRP A 12 -3.09 -22.18 -0.40
C TRP A 12 -3.15 -20.64 -0.22
N ALA A 13 -4.30 -20.01 -0.45
CA ALA A 13 -4.51 -18.59 -0.25
C ALA A 13 -5.80 -18.35 0.54
N VAL A 14 -5.76 -17.44 1.50
CA VAL A 14 -6.89 -17.05 2.33
C VAL A 14 -7.24 -15.60 2.08
N MET A 15 -8.52 -15.30 1.87
CA MET A 15 -9.04 -13.93 1.79
C MET A 15 -10.13 -13.75 2.84
N LEU A 16 -9.92 -12.81 3.73
CA LEU A 16 -10.84 -12.41 4.78
C LEU A 16 -11.09 -10.91 4.66
N ASN A 17 -12.34 -10.50 4.69
CA ASN A 17 -12.74 -9.10 4.62
C ASN A 17 -13.12 -8.57 6.00
N LYS A 18 -13.70 -9.42 6.83
CA LYS A 18 -14.21 -9.09 8.15
C LYS A 18 -14.22 -10.31 9.08
N PRO A 19 -14.31 -10.12 10.40
CA PRO A 19 -14.27 -11.20 11.38
C PRO A 19 -15.34 -12.27 11.19
N SER A 20 -16.55 -11.90 10.73
CA SER A 20 -17.62 -12.87 10.49
C SER A 20 -17.31 -13.85 9.36
N ASP A 21 -16.35 -13.55 8.49
CA ASP A 21 -15.89 -14.49 7.46
C ASP A 21 -15.31 -15.77 8.08
N ILE A 22 -14.87 -15.72 9.33
CA ILE A 22 -14.35 -16.87 10.10
C ILE A 22 -15.13 -17.13 11.40
N GLY A 23 -16.32 -16.54 11.55
CA GLY A 23 -17.26 -16.85 12.61
C GLY A 23 -17.16 -16.00 13.88
N PHE A 24 -16.42 -14.90 13.86
CA PHE A 24 -16.37 -13.90 14.94
C PHE A 24 -17.39 -12.78 14.74
N SER A 25 -17.62 -11.96 15.79
CA SER A 25 -18.46 -10.75 15.69
C SER A 25 -17.78 -9.69 14.80
N ASP A 26 -18.58 -8.99 14.01
CA ASP A 26 -18.15 -7.82 13.21
C ASP A 26 -18.18 -6.52 14.03
N ASP A 27 -18.43 -6.58 15.34
CA ASP A 27 -18.48 -5.40 16.20
C ASP A 27 -17.20 -4.55 16.06
N GLY A 28 -17.35 -3.29 15.69
CA GLY A 28 -16.26 -2.37 15.41
C GLY A 28 -15.57 -2.56 14.04
N TYR A 29 -16.01 -3.52 13.23
CA TYR A 29 -15.49 -3.76 11.87
C TYR A 29 -16.44 -3.30 10.76
N ASP A 30 -17.67 -2.94 11.12
CA ASP A 30 -18.61 -2.38 10.16
C ASP A 30 -18.12 -0.99 9.72
N LEU A 31 -17.97 -0.85 8.40
CA LEU A 31 -17.56 0.41 7.82
C LEU A 31 -18.79 1.24 7.43
N PRO A 32 -18.73 2.56 7.63
CA PRO A 32 -19.76 3.45 7.14
C PRO A 32 -19.88 3.37 5.61
N PRO A 33 -20.96 3.89 5.01
CA PRO A 33 -21.10 3.87 3.56
C PRO A 33 -19.91 4.55 2.84
N LEU A 34 -19.42 3.93 1.76
CA LEU A 34 -18.47 4.51 0.85
C LEU A 34 -19.22 5.22 -0.27
N ASN A 35 -19.03 6.51 -0.39
CA ASN A 35 -19.65 7.34 -1.40
C ASN A 35 -18.62 7.71 -2.50
N VAL A 36 -18.87 7.29 -3.74
CA VAL A 36 -18.00 7.61 -4.89
C VAL A 36 -18.73 8.57 -5.81
N ILE A 37 -18.31 9.80 -5.81
CA ILE A 37 -18.91 10.92 -6.52
C ILE A 37 -18.02 11.27 -7.71
N GLN A 38 -18.60 11.37 -8.89
CA GLN A 38 -17.91 11.90 -10.06
C GLN A 38 -18.31 13.37 -10.23
N GLU A 39 -17.33 14.25 -10.15
CA GLU A 39 -17.46 15.66 -10.49
C GLU A 39 -17.00 15.85 -11.94
N ILE A 40 -17.92 16.27 -12.80
CA ILE A 40 -17.64 16.49 -14.23
C ILE A 40 -17.48 17.99 -14.46
N VAL A 41 -16.32 18.37 -14.96
CA VAL A 41 -16.01 19.75 -15.33
C VAL A 41 -16.14 19.88 -16.85
N GLU A 42 -16.90 20.87 -17.29
CA GLU A 42 -17.07 21.15 -18.72
C GLU A 42 -15.78 21.75 -19.30
N THR A 43 -15.33 21.17 -20.42
CA THR A 43 -14.14 21.69 -21.11
C THR A 43 -14.54 22.79 -22.08
N PRO A 44 -13.74 23.87 -22.20
CA PRO A 44 -13.93 24.87 -23.22
C PRO A 44 -13.98 24.23 -24.62
N LYS A 45 -14.86 24.73 -25.49
CA LYS A 45 -14.95 24.25 -26.86
C LYS A 45 -13.63 24.45 -27.58
N ARG A 46 -13.08 23.38 -28.11
CA ARG A 46 -11.81 23.41 -28.89
C ARG A 46 -12.15 23.84 -30.33
N ASP A 47 -11.32 24.71 -30.88
CA ASP A 47 -11.46 25.18 -32.27
C ASP A 47 -10.86 24.16 -33.25
N ASN A 48 -11.50 22.97 -33.31
CA ASN A 48 -11.09 21.86 -34.18
C ASN A 48 -12.08 21.56 -35.29
N GLY A 49 -13.02 22.49 -35.55
CA GLY A 49 -14.08 22.35 -36.56
C GLY A 49 -15.19 21.34 -36.23
N MET A 50 -15.16 20.73 -35.04
CA MET A 50 -16.18 19.81 -34.58
C MET A 50 -17.20 20.50 -33.70
N LEU A 51 -18.45 20.02 -33.73
CA LEU A 51 -19.55 20.58 -32.94
C LEU A 51 -19.36 20.35 -31.42
N PHE A 52 -18.72 19.21 -31.08
CA PHE A 52 -18.42 18.79 -29.70
C PHE A 52 -16.95 18.36 -29.56
N ASN A 53 -16.41 18.47 -28.37
CA ASN A 53 -15.10 17.89 -28.04
C ASN A 53 -15.19 16.35 -28.13
N SER A 54 -14.17 15.70 -28.73
CA SER A 54 -14.12 14.24 -28.79
C SER A 54 -13.75 13.65 -27.43
N THR A 55 -14.41 12.55 -27.06
CA THR A 55 -14.08 11.80 -25.85
C THR A 55 -12.79 11.01 -26.04
N ALA A 56 -11.90 11.05 -25.04
CA ALA A 56 -10.68 10.24 -25.06
C ALA A 56 -11.01 8.73 -24.97
N VAL A 57 -10.62 7.98 -25.98
CA VAL A 57 -10.93 6.54 -26.13
C VAL A 57 -9.73 5.67 -25.74
N SER A 58 -8.52 6.16 -25.94
CA SER A 58 -7.27 5.43 -25.64
C SER A 58 -6.57 5.95 -24.37
N ALA A 59 -5.70 5.13 -23.79
CA ALA A 59 -4.89 5.53 -22.64
C ALA A 59 -4.00 6.75 -22.97
N THR A 60 -3.46 6.82 -24.19
CA THR A 60 -2.62 7.94 -24.63
C THR A 60 -3.40 9.24 -24.73
N GLU A 61 -4.61 9.18 -25.31
CA GLU A 61 -5.52 10.34 -25.40
C GLU A 61 -5.95 10.79 -24.01
N PHE A 62 -6.25 9.86 -23.13
CA PHE A 62 -6.60 10.17 -21.75
C PHE A 62 -5.47 10.88 -21.00
N HIS A 63 -4.21 10.42 -21.13
CA HIS A 63 -3.08 11.12 -20.52
C HIS A 63 -2.84 12.50 -21.13
N LYS A 64 -3.09 12.67 -22.42
CA LYS A 64 -3.06 13.98 -23.07
C LYS A 64 -4.13 14.88 -22.50
N GLU A 65 -5.36 14.38 -22.40
CA GLU A 65 -6.52 15.10 -21.85
C GLU A 65 -6.28 15.54 -20.39
N LEU A 66 -5.72 14.66 -19.56
CA LEU A 66 -5.32 15.00 -18.19
C LEU A 66 -4.36 16.19 -18.11
N ARG A 67 -3.41 16.27 -19.05
CA ARG A 67 -2.43 17.40 -19.10
C ARG A 67 -3.05 18.68 -19.63
N GLU A 68 -3.94 18.60 -20.61
CA GLU A 68 -4.58 19.76 -21.22
C GLU A 68 -5.66 20.39 -20.35
N THR A 69 -6.30 19.58 -19.48
CA THR A 69 -7.44 20.01 -18.66
C THR A 69 -7.10 20.17 -17.16
N TYR A 70 -5.81 20.08 -16.77
CA TYR A 70 -5.48 20.07 -15.36
C TYR A 70 -5.94 21.33 -14.62
N GLN A 71 -5.85 22.51 -15.22
CA GLN A 71 -6.21 23.77 -14.57
C GLN A 71 -7.69 23.80 -14.18
N ILE A 72 -8.60 23.55 -15.14
CA ILE A 72 -10.04 23.59 -14.88
C ILE A 72 -10.46 22.53 -13.86
N ARG A 73 -9.82 21.35 -13.85
CA ARG A 73 -10.07 20.31 -12.85
C ARG A 73 -9.60 20.75 -11.47
N LEU A 74 -8.41 21.36 -11.39
CA LEU A 74 -7.86 21.84 -10.12
C LEU A 74 -8.60 23.06 -9.59
N ASP A 75 -9.14 23.93 -10.44
CA ASP A 75 -10.03 25.01 -10.02
C ASP A 75 -11.27 24.45 -9.31
N LYS A 76 -11.85 23.35 -9.84
CA LYS A 76 -12.95 22.65 -9.17
C LYS A 76 -12.52 22.06 -7.81
N VAL A 77 -11.32 21.51 -7.72
CA VAL A 77 -10.76 21.03 -6.43
C VAL A 77 -10.66 22.17 -5.43
N VAL A 78 -10.14 23.33 -5.85
CA VAL A 78 -10.01 24.51 -4.99
C VAL A 78 -11.37 24.99 -4.52
N GLU A 79 -12.34 25.09 -5.42
CA GLU A 79 -13.74 25.45 -5.09
C GLU A 79 -14.30 24.53 -4.01
N MET A 80 -14.19 23.21 -4.18
CA MET A 80 -14.71 22.22 -3.24
C MET A 80 -14.08 22.33 -1.85
N VAL A 81 -12.76 22.50 -1.80
CA VAL A 81 -12.01 22.61 -0.54
C VAL A 81 -12.31 23.90 0.19
N GLN A 82 -12.43 25.01 -0.55
CA GLN A 82 -12.76 26.33 0.02
C GLN A 82 -14.21 26.43 0.48
N ALA A 83 -15.13 25.72 -0.18
CA ALA A 83 -16.55 25.67 0.22
C ALA A 83 -16.76 24.97 1.58
N ASN A 84 -15.78 24.15 2.03
CA ASN A 84 -15.87 23.37 3.28
C ASN A 84 -14.57 23.53 4.09
N PRO A 85 -14.37 24.71 4.73
CA PRO A 85 -13.11 25.06 5.36
C PRO A 85 -12.76 24.23 6.60
N ASP A 86 -13.74 23.58 7.23
CA ASP A 86 -13.56 22.78 8.44
C ASP A 86 -13.24 21.29 8.13
N GLU A 87 -13.34 20.89 6.86
CA GLU A 87 -13.15 19.51 6.44
C GLU A 87 -11.69 19.18 6.12
N ASN A 88 -11.31 17.92 6.41
CA ASN A 88 -10.01 17.39 6.06
C ASN A 88 -10.03 16.76 4.65
N TYR A 89 -8.96 16.98 3.89
CA TYR A 89 -8.86 16.47 2.52
C TYR A 89 -7.52 15.80 2.22
N ILE A 90 -7.58 14.67 1.53
CA ILE A 90 -6.44 14.12 0.80
C ILE A 90 -6.68 14.40 -0.69
N ILE A 91 -5.75 15.10 -1.33
CA ILE A 91 -5.81 15.42 -2.75
C ILE A 91 -4.75 14.61 -3.49
N TRP A 92 -5.21 13.66 -4.31
CA TRP A 92 -4.35 12.80 -5.11
C TRP A 92 -4.07 13.45 -6.46
N ILE A 93 -2.79 13.69 -6.73
CA ILE A 93 -2.30 14.33 -7.96
C ILE A 93 -1.48 13.34 -8.81
N GLY A 94 -1.38 13.61 -10.12
CA GLY A 94 -0.58 12.84 -11.07
C GLY A 94 0.80 13.45 -11.33
N HIS A 95 0.87 14.79 -11.43
CA HIS A 95 2.06 15.54 -11.83
C HIS A 95 2.46 16.61 -10.81
N ASP A 96 3.74 16.99 -10.78
CA ASP A 96 4.26 17.99 -9.82
C ASP A 96 3.70 19.40 -10.09
N ASP A 97 3.37 19.72 -11.34
CA ASP A 97 2.76 21.00 -11.71
C ASP A 97 1.35 21.16 -11.09
N GLU A 98 0.61 20.07 -10.93
CA GLU A 98 -0.68 20.07 -10.25
C GLU A 98 -0.54 20.43 -8.77
N GLY A 99 0.47 19.89 -8.10
CA GLY A 99 0.77 20.22 -6.70
C GLY A 99 1.18 21.69 -6.53
N LYS A 100 2.01 22.21 -7.45
CA LYS A 100 2.36 23.64 -7.46
C LYS A 100 1.12 24.51 -7.62
N TYR A 101 0.27 24.21 -8.59
CA TYR A 101 -0.97 24.95 -8.87
C TYR A 101 -1.90 25.00 -7.66
N LEU A 102 -2.08 23.88 -6.98
CA LEU A 102 -2.92 23.78 -5.78
C LEU A 102 -2.34 24.58 -4.61
N ARG A 103 -1.03 24.51 -4.34
CA ARG A 103 -0.42 25.24 -3.22
C ARG A 103 -0.48 26.77 -3.40
N GLU A 104 -0.45 27.27 -4.63
CA GLU A 104 -0.64 28.69 -4.91
C GLU A 104 -2.03 29.20 -4.53
N ARG A 105 -3.05 28.30 -4.52
CA ARG A 105 -4.46 28.59 -4.26
C ARG A 105 -4.98 28.09 -2.91
N LEU A 106 -4.28 27.13 -2.35
CA LEU A 106 -4.54 26.54 -1.02
C LEU A 106 -3.23 26.61 -0.21
N PRO A 107 -2.84 27.79 0.28
CA PRO A 107 -1.55 28.00 0.93
C PRO A 107 -1.40 27.19 2.24
N GLU A 108 -2.50 26.80 2.88
CA GLU A 108 -2.54 25.94 4.06
C GLU A 108 -2.29 24.47 3.75
N ALA A 109 -2.31 24.07 2.49
CA ALA A 109 -2.10 22.68 2.10
C ALA A 109 -0.63 22.27 2.17
N ILE A 110 -0.36 21.10 2.69
CA ILE A 110 0.98 20.50 2.71
C ILE A 110 1.11 19.53 1.53
N GLU A 111 2.08 19.79 0.66
CA GLU A 111 2.42 18.89 -0.43
C GLU A 111 3.59 17.99 -0.03
N VAL A 112 3.45 16.67 -0.26
CA VAL A 112 4.52 15.69 -0.08
C VAL A 112 4.90 15.10 -1.44
N LYS A 113 6.16 15.34 -1.86
CA LYS A 113 6.71 14.94 -3.16
C LYS A 113 7.62 13.71 -3.05
N GLY A 114 7.79 13.01 -4.16
CA GLY A 114 8.80 11.94 -4.27
C GLY A 114 10.23 12.40 -4.02
N SER A 115 10.56 13.64 -4.45
CA SER A 115 11.87 14.26 -4.30
C SER A 115 12.19 14.79 -2.90
N ASP A 116 11.20 14.89 -2.01
CA ASP A 116 11.43 15.35 -0.64
C ASP A 116 12.29 14.35 0.12
N ASN A 117 13.04 14.83 1.12
CA ASN A 117 13.85 13.94 1.93
C ASN A 117 12.96 12.98 2.77
N LYS A 118 13.53 11.85 3.16
CA LYS A 118 12.81 10.77 3.85
C LYS A 118 12.15 11.24 5.15
N GLU A 119 12.88 12.04 5.93
CA GLU A 119 12.41 12.53 7.23
C GLU A 119 11.23 13.51 7.08
N TYR A 120 11.31 14.45 6.15
CA TYR A 120 10.20 15.35 5.85
C TYR A 120 8.95 14.57 5.43
N LYS A 121 9.09 13.63 4.48
CA LYS A 121 7.97 12.78 4.05
C LYS A 121 7.34 12.05 5.23
N LYS A 122 8.16 11.40 6.06
CA LYS A 122 7.70 10.68 7.26
C LYS A 122 6.92 11.61 8.18
N ASN A 123 7.50 12.77 8.52
CA ASN A 123 6.91 13.71 9.45
C ASN A 123 5.58 14.29 8.95
N MET A 124 5.51 14.67 7.67
CA MET A 124 4.29 15.22 7.10
C MET A 124 3.19 14.16 6.95
N LEU A 125 3.52 12.98 6.46
CA LEU A 125 2.53 11.91 6.30
C LEU A 125 1.98 11.41 7.65
N LEU A 126 2.81 11.27 8.66
CA LEU A 126 2.37 10.94 10.02
C LEU A 126 1.63 12.12 10.68
N GLY A 127 2.09 13.36 10.43
CA GLY A 127 1.43 14.57 10.92
C GLY A 127 -0.01 14.69 10.42
N PHE A 128 -0.24 14.40 9.14
CA PHE A 128 -1.61 14.35 8.60
C PHE A 128 -2.47 13.31 9.31
N GLY A 129 -1.93 12.11 9.54
CA GLY A 129 -2.64 11.05 10.29
C GLY A 129 -3.00 11.43 11.73
N ARG A 130 -2.21 12.33 12.38
CA ARG A 130 -2.50 12.90 13.71
C ARG A 130 -3.46 14.08 13.68
N GLY A 131 -3.74 14.65 12.49
CA GLY A 131 -4.55 15.85 12.32
C GLY A 131 -3.78 17.16 12.51
N ASP A 132 -2.44 17.16 12.35
CA ASP A 132 -1.61 18.37 12.52
C ASP A 132 -1.95 19.45 11.46
N PHE A 133 -2.51 19.05 10.33
CA PHE A 133 -3.02 19.93 9.27
C PHE A 133 -4.15 19.24 8.50
N ARG A 134 -5.00 20.02 7.82
CA ARG A 134 -6.25 19.54 7.21
C ARG A 134 -6.16 19.10 5.75
N ILE A 135 -5.18 19.56 4.97
CA ILE A 135 -5.08 19.28 3.53
C ILE A 135 -3.73 18.67 3.20
N LEU A 136 -3.75 17.40 2.75
CA LEU A 136 -2.59 16.71 2.22
C LEU A 136 -2.68 16.62 0.70
N ILE A 137 -1.65 17.12 -0.01
CA ILE A 137 -1.49 16.94 -1.45
C ILE A 137 -0.35 15.95 -1.68
N THR A 138 -0.61 14.86 -2.40
CA THR A 138 0.43 13.87 -2.68
C THR A 138 0.06 12.97 -3.86
N LYS A 139 1.02 12.18 -4.33
CA LYS A 139 0.79 11.16 -5.36
C LYS A 139 0.46 9.82 -4.73
N LEU A 140 -0.41 9.03 -5.37
CA LEU A 140 -0.77 7.68 -4.91
C LEU A 140 0.46 6.83 -4.61
N LYS A 141 1.48 6.84 -5.47
CA LYS A 141 2.72 6.08 -5.29
C LYS A 141 3.50 6.42 -4.01
N ILE A 142 3.27 7.57 -3.40
CA ILE A 142 3.98 8.03 -2.20
C ILE A 142 3.25 7.58 -0.93
N ALA A 143 1.93 7.73 -0.89
CA ALA A 143 1.14 7.58 0.33
C ALA A 143 0.09 6.46 0.27
N GLN A 144 0.08 5.63 -0.79
CA GLN A 144 -0.88 4.54 -0.91
C GLN A 144 -0.58 3.33 -0.02
N PHE A 145 0.65 3.19 0.52
CA PHE A 145 1.05 2.04 1.33
C PHE A 145 1.33 2.42 2.79
N GLY A 146 0.88 1.55 3.69
CA GLY A 146 1.31 1.53 5.10
C GLY A 146 0.76 2.61 6.04
N LEU A 147 -0.02 3.60 5.58
CA LEU A 147 -0.50 4.71 6.38
C LEU A 147 -2.01 4.64 6.66
N ASN A 148 -2.44 5.24 7.78
CA ASN A 148 -3.82 5.30 8.22
C ASN A 148 -4.28 6.76 8.27
N TYR A 149 -5.38 7.06 7.61
CA TYR A 149 -5.96 8.41 7.55
C TYR A 149 -7.45 8.38 7.90
N GLN A 150 -7.81 7.72 9.02
CA GLN A 150 -9.20 7.69 9.50
C GLN A 150 -9.70 9.06 9.97
N ASN A 151 -8.78 9.96 10.30
CA ASN A 151 -9.07 11.36 10.58
C ASN A 151 -9.53 12.16 9.35
N CYS A 152 -9.48 11.57 8.16
CA CYS A 152 -9.89 12.21 6.92
C CYS A 152 -10.85 11.31 6.15
N HIS A 153 -12.09 11.75 6.00
CA HIS A 153 -13.12 11.03 5.27
C HIS A 153 -13.39 11.57 3.86
N ASN A 154 -12.69 12.65 3.44
CA ASN A 154 -12.80 13.19 2.09
C ASN A 154 -11.51 13.00 1.29
N GLN A 155 -11.59 12.30 0.17
CA GLN A 155 -10.50 12.13 -0.77
C GLN A 155 -10.88 12.66 -2.14
N ILE A 156 -10.02 13.51 -2.71
CA ILE A 156 -10.19 14.07 -4.05
C ILE A 156 -9.14 13.51 -4.98
N TYR A 157 -9.58 12.81 -6.00
CA TYR A 157 -8.72 12.33 -7.09
C TYR A 157 -8.72 13.37 -8.19
N ALA A 158 -7.83 14.35 -8.08
CA ALA A 158 -7.66 15.43 -9.06
C ALA A 158 -7.10 14.92 -10.38
N SER A 159 -6.28 13.87 -10.34
CA SER A 159 -5.83 13.09 -11.49
C SER A 159 -6.04 11.62 -11.24
N LEU A 160 -6.74 10.95 -12.15
CA LEU A 160 -7.00 9.52 -12.09
C LEU A 160 -5.90 8.76 -12.82
N ASP A 161 -5.38 7.73 -12.17
CA ASP A 161 -4.57 6.71 -12.84
C ASP A 161 -5.48 5.57 -13.33
N PHE A 162 -5.12 4.91 -14.42
CA PHE A 162 -5.81 3.71 -14.90
C PHE A 162 -5.65 2.49 -13.97
N SER A 163 -4.75 2.58 -13.00
CA SER A 163 -4.54 1.55 -12.00
C SER A 163 -5.67 1.55 -10.97
N PHE A 164 -6.63 0.65 -11.14
CA PHE A 164 -7.68 0.40 -10.13
C PHE A 164 -7.06 0.04 -8.78
N GLU A 165 -5.99 -0.75 -8.78
CA GLU A 165 -5.30 -1.17 -7.56
C GLU A 165 -4.75 0.03 -6.78
N ALA A 166 -4.04 0.94 -7.46
CA ALA A 166 -3.49 2.14 -6.81
C ALA A 166 -4.61 3.01 -6.21
N THR A 167 -5.71 3.23 -6.96
CA THR A 167 -6.88 3.97 -6.47
C THR A 167 -7.53 3.26 -5.29
N TYR A 168 -7.72 1.95 -5.36
CA TYR A 168 -8.27 1.15 -4.27
C TYR A 168 -7.41 1.23 -3.01
N GLN A 169 -6.09 1.11 -3.14
CA GLN A 169 -5.16 1.26 -2.02
C GLN A 169 -5.22 2.68 -1.42
N GLY A 170 -5.37 3.71 -2.24
CA GLY A 170 -5.58 5.09 -1.79
C GLY A 170 -6.88 5.23 -0.99
N ILE A 171 -8.00 4.72 -1.50
CA ILE A 171 -9.30 4.72 -0.80
C ILE A 171 -9.18 4.05 0.56
N ARG A 172 -8.48 2.93 0.65
CA ARG A 172 -8.27 2.16 1.89
C ARG A 172 -7.41 2.89 2.93
N ARG A 173 -6.86 4.06 2.65
CA ARG A 173 -6.21 4.91 3.67
C ARG A 173 -7.21 5.51 4.63
N SER A 174 -8.38 5.93 4.15
CA SER A 174 -9.48 6.48 4.95
C SER A 174 -10.58 5.44 5.21
N TYR A 175 -10.94 4.66 4.17
CA TYR A 175 -12.00 3.64 4.24
C TYR A 175 -11.46 2.33 4.77
N ARG A 176 -11.32 2.26 6.07
CA ARG A 176 -10.78 1.09 6.75
C ARG A 176 -11.34 0.96 8.15
N PHE A 177 -11.08 -0.19 8.77
CA PHE A 177 -11.45 -0.48 10.15
C PHE A 177 -11.17 0.71 11.10
N GLY A 178 -12.16 1.04 11.92
CA GLY A 178 -12.11 2.19 12.83
C GLY A 178 -12.56 3.53 12.23
N GLN A 179 -12.97 3.57 10.95
CA GLN A 179 -13.62 4.75 10.38
C GLN A 179 -15.06 4.84 10.87
N THR A 180 -15.45 6.00 11.39
CA THR A 180 -16.81 6.26 11.92
C THR A 180 -17.64 7.17 11.02
N GLU A 181 -16.96 7.93 10.14
CA GLU A 181 -17.60 8.88 9.25
C GLU A 181 -17.79 8.29 7.84
N GLN A 182 -18.82 8.75 7.13
CA GLN A 182 -19.02 8.40 5.73
C GLN A 182 -17.84 8.88 4.90
N VAL A 183 -17.19 7.95 4.18
CA VAL A 183 -16.05 8.29 3.33
C VAL A 183 -16.53 8.70 1.95
N ASN A 184 -16.14 9.92 1.53
CA ASN A 184 -16.44 10.50 0.24
C ASN A 184 -15.21 10.48 -0.66
N ILE A 185 -15.36 9.91 -1.83
CA ILE A 185 -14.34 9.83 -2.87
C ILE A 185 -14.81 10.66 -4.05
N TYR A 186 -14.13 11.76 -4.30
CA TYR A 186 -14.44 12.64 -5.42
C TYR A 186 -13.51 12.37 -6.59
N LEU A 187 -14.07 11.92 -7.71
CA LEU A 187 -13.34 11.69 -8.96
C LEU A 187 -13.52 12.90 -9.86
N ILE A 188 -12.51 13.74 -10.00
CA ILE A 188 -12.60 14.95 -10.83
C ILE A 188 -12.27 14.57 -12.27
N THR A 189 -13.26 14.68 -13.13
CA THR A 189 -13.17 14.34 -14.55
C THR A 189 -13.67 15.49 -15.41
N THR A 190 -13.44 15.40 -16.70
CA THR A 190 -14.06 16.31 -17.68
C THR A 190 -15.11 15.58 -18.50
N ASP A 191 -15.94 16.35 -19.19
CA ASP A 191 -16.94 15.84 -20.15
C ASP A 191 -16.30 14.98 -21.25
N THR A 192 -15.01 15.23 -21.56
CA THR A 192 -14.20 14.46 -22.50
C THR A 192 -13.62 13.15 -21.92
N MET A 193 -13.77 12.92 -20.62
CA MET A 193 -13.24 11.73 -19.89
C MET A 193 -14.35 10.79 -19.37
N GLN A 194 -15.56 10.82 -19.92
CA GLN A 194 -16.73 10.12 -19.35
C GLN A 194 -16.57 8.60 -19.14
N ASN A 195 -15.74 7.93 -19.94
CA ASN A 195 -15.55 6.47 -19.84
C ASN A 195 -14.78 6.00 -18.60
N VAL A 196 -14.22 6.91 -17.80
CA VAL A 196 -13.37 6.55 -16.65
C VAL A 196 -14.21 5.94 -15.54
N LYS A 197 -15.35 6.54 -15.21
CA LYS A 197 -16.24 6.00 -14.15
C LYS A 197 -16.73 4.60 -14.50
N GLY A 198 -17.20 4.40 -15.74
CA GLY A 198 -17.69 3.09 -16.18
C GLY A 198 -16.60 2.00 -16.11
N SER A 199 -15.36 2.35 -16.43
CA SER A 199 -14.21 1.42 -16.27
C SER A 199 -13.89 1.16 -14.81
N PHE A 200 -13.94 2.17 -13.95
CA PHE A 200 -13.73 2.04 -12.51
C PHE A 200 -14.80 1.16 -11.87
N ASP A 201 -16.09 1.46 -12.12
CA ASP A 201 -17.23 0.71 -11.59
C ASP A 201 -17.18 -0.76 -12.01
N LYS A 202 -16.83 -1.02 -13.30
CA LYS A 202 -16.66 -2.39 -13.81
C LYS A 202 -15.55 -3.15 -13.11
N LYS A 203 -14.39 -2.53 -12.90
CA LYS A 203 -13.27 -3.13 -12.18
C LYS A 203 -13.59 -3.34 -10.70
N GLN A 204 -14.24 -2.38 -10.06
CA GLN A 204 -14.69 -2.48 -8.67
C GLN A 204 -15.69 -3.64 -8.49
N LYS A 205 -16.65 -3.78 -9.41
CA LYS A 205 -17.60 -4.89 -9.40
C LYS A 205 -16.89 -6.24 -9.55
N ALA A 206 -15.99 -6.36 -10.54
CA ALA A 206 -15.22 -7.58 -10.76
C ALA A 206 -14.35 -7.94 -9.54
N PHE A 207 -13.76 -6.95 -8.89
CA PHE A 207 -12.99 -7.15 -7.67
C PHE A 207 -13.84 -7.61 -6.50
N ARG A 208 -15.03 -7.02 -6.29
CA ARG A 208 -15.99 -7.50 -5.26
C ARG A 208 -16.43 -8.93 -5.51
N GLU A 209 -16.81 -9.25 -6.75
CA GLU A 209 -17.18 -10.63 -7.12
C GLU A 209 -16.05 -11.63 -6.86
N MET A 210 -14.81 -11.24 -7.12
CA MET A 210 -13.63 -12.03 -6.79
C MET A 210 -13.46 -12.21 -5.27
N GLN A 211 -13.56 -11.12 -4.50
CA GLN A 211 -13.48 -11.17 -3.04
C GLN A 211 -14.54 -12.10 -2.44
N GLU A 212 -15.80 -11.93 -2.85
CA GLU A 212 -16.90 -12.77 -2.39
C GLU A 212 -16.67 -14.25 -2.74
N ALA A 213 -16.22 -14.53 -3.95
CA ALA A 213 -15.94 -15.90 -4.38
C ALA A 213 -14.82 -16.55 -3.56
N MET A 214 -13.73 -15.80 -3.30
CA MET A 214 -12.61 -16.25 -2.47
C MET A 214 -13.01 -16.44 -1.01
N THR A 215 -13.70 -15.45 -0.41
CA THR A 215 -14.18 -15.56 0.98
C THR A 215 -15.11 -16.75 1.16
N ASN A 216 -16.05 -16.95 0.23
CA ASN A 216 -16.95 -18.11 0.26
C ASN A 216 -16.19 -19.44 0.11
N ALA A 217 -15.15 -19.50 -0.73
CA ALA A 217 -14.32 -20.71 -0.86
C ALA A 217 -13.50 -20.96 0.41
N THR A 218 -12.88 -19.90 0.97
CA THR A 218 -12.16 -19.93 2.25
C THR A 218 -13.08 -20.46 3.37
N ASN A 219 -14.29 -19.91 3.48
CA ASN A 219 -15.27 -20.33 4.49
C ASN A 219 -15.65 -21.80 4.38
N ARG A 220 -15.84 -22.33 3.17
CA ARG A 220 -16.12 -23.75 2.98
C ARG A 220 -15.00 -24.64 3.46
N ASN A 221 -13.76 -24.22 3.23
CA ASN A 221 -12.57 -25.00 3.60
C ASN A 221 -12.20 -24.86 5.08
N ILE A 222 -12.27 -23.64 5.63
CA ILE A 222 -11.88 -23.35 7.02
C ILE A 222 -12.92 -23.85 8.01
N LYS A 223 -14.23 -23.68 7.76
CA LYS A 223 -15.28 -24.17 8.65
C LYS A 223 -15.28 -25.69 8.84
N LYS A 224 -14.66 -26.42 7.95
CA LYS A 224 -14.47 -27.88 8.08
C LYS A 224 -13.29 -28.29 8.96
N GLN A 225 -12.38 -27.40 9.30
CA GLN A 225 -11.09 -27.74 9.91
C GLN A 225 -10.78 -27.06 11.25
N ILE A 226 -11.53 -26.02 11.66
CA ILE A 226 -11.18 -25.26 12.87
C ILE A 226 -12.34 -25.19 13.84
N GLU A 227 -12.27 -25.89 14.97
CA GLU A 227 -12.92 -25.48 16.21
C GLU A 227 -12.18 -24.22 16.71
N LEU A 228 -12.67 -23.04 16.33
CA LEU A 228 -12.12 -21.78 16.81
C LEU A 228 -12.47 -21.61 18.30
N LYS A 229 -11.55 -21.98 19.17
CA LYS A 229 -11.55 -21.46 20.54
C LYS A 229 -11.42 -19.94 20.45
N LYS A 230 -12.21 -19.18 21.23
CA LYS A 230 -12.04 -17.74 21.40
C LYS A 230 -10.56 -17.46 21.66
N MET A 231 -9.88 -16.85 20.69
CA MET A 231 -8.51 -16.39 20.88
C MET A 231 -8.56 -15.10 21.72
N GLU A 232 -8.00 -15.16 22.92
CA GLU A 232 -7.55 -13.95 23.59
C GLU A 232 -6.45 -13.33 22.73
N VAL A 233 -6.47 -12.00 22.59
CA VAL A 233 -5.39 -11.28 21.89
C VAL A 233 -4.12 -11.45 22.72
N SER A 234 -3.25 -12.36 22.29
CA SER A 234 -1.94 -12.58 22.90
C SER A 234 -0.85 -12.34 21.84
N ASN A 235 0.34 -11.99 22.31
CA ASN A 235 1.51 -11.88 21.45
C ASN A 235 2.04 -13.25 21.01
N GLU A 236 1.41 -14.32 21.45
CA GLU A 236 1.81 -15.70 21.15
C GLU A 236 0.58 -16.55 20.84
N TYR A 237 0.71 -17.42 19.86
CA TYR A 237 -0.25 -18.49 19.55
C TYR A 237 0.50 -19.78 19.31
N LYS A 238 0.16 -20.83 20.04
CA LYS A 238 0.82 -22.13 19.95
C LYS A 238 -0.21 -23.26 19.89
N ASN A 239 0.01 -24.20 18.98
CA ASN A 239 -0.70 -25.48 18.92
C ASN A 239 0.29 -26.59 18.55
N GLU A 240 -0.19 -27.81 18.27
CA GLU A 240 0.68 -28.94 17.93
C GLU A 240 1.42 -28.77 16.59
N TYR A 241 0.97 -27.84 15.72
CA TYR A 241 1.51 -27.64 14.36
C TYR A 241 2.28 -26.35 14.19
N CYS A 242 2.04 -25.34 15.03
CA CYS A 242 2.71 -24.05 14.90
C CYS A 242 2.88 -23.32 16.23
N ASP A 243 3.94 -22.50 16.28
CA ASP A 243 4.23 -21.56 17.35
C ASP A 243 4.45 -20.19 16.69
N ILE A 244 3.53 -19.25 16.90
CA ILE A 244 3.54 -17.91 16.30
C ILE A 244 3.77 -16.90 17.40
N LYS A 245 4.80 -16.08 17.25
CA LYS A 245 5.15 -15.02 18.21
C LYS A 245 5.23 -13.66 17.51
N LEU A 246 4.64 -12.65 18.11
CA LEU A 246 4.71 -11.25 17.67
C LEU A 246 5.79 -10.53 18.50
N GLY A 247 6.85 -10.07 17.85
CA GLY A 247 7.92 -9.33 18.51
C GLY A 247 9.13 -9.10 17.62
N ASP A 248 10.23 -8.64 18.22
CA ASP A 248 11.49 -8.49 17.53
C ASP A 248 12.08 -9.88 17.21
N CYS A 249 12.22 -10.16 15.91
CA CYS A 249 12.70 -11.46 15.44
C CYS A 249 14.11 -11.78 15.91
N VAL A 250 14.98 -10.78 16.14
CA VAL A 250 16.34 -10.98 16.64
C VAL A 250 16.34 -11.45 18.11
N GLN A 251 15.35 -11.02 18.88
CA GLN A 251 15.21 -11.47 20.26
C GLN A 251 14.51 -12.81 20.33
N LEU A 252 13.39 -12.97 19.61
CA LEU A 252 12.58 -14.19 19.66
C LEU A 252 13.30 -15.42 19.12
N ILE A 253 14.14 -15.27 18.09
CA ILE A 253 14.90 -16.40 17.55
C ILE A 253 15.89 -17.00 18.55
N ARG A 254 16.31 -16.25 19.59
CA ARG A 254 17.20 -16.74 20.66
C ARG A 254 16.53 -17.80 21.54
N GLU A 255 15.20 -17.83 21.56
CA GLU A 255 14.42 -18.83 22.28
C GLU A 255 14.32 -20.15 21.52
N VAL A 256 14.70 -20.17 20.24
CA VAL A 256 14.70 -21.37 19.39
C VAL A 256 15.97 -22.18 19.69
N GLU A 257 15.81 -23.49 19.86
CA GLU A 257 16.91 -24.41 20.15
C GLU A 257 17.92 -24.47 18.99
N ASP A 258 19.19 -24.74 19.34
CA ASP A 258 20.25 -24.94 18.36
C ASP A 258 19.90 -26.11 17.44
N GLU A 259 20.27 -26.03 16.17
CA GLU A 259 20.10 -27.11 15.19
C GLU A 259 18.69 -27.75 15.21
N SER A 260 17.60 -26.92 15.34
CA SER A 260 16.22 -27.40 15.43
C SER A 260 15.38 -27.09 14.21
N VAL A 261 15.82 -26.14 13.33
CA VAL A 261 15.08 -25.67 12.19
C VAL A 261 15.51 -26.33 10.89
N GLY A 262 14.60 -27.05 10.25
CA GLY A 262 14.88 -27.75 8.99
C GLY A 262 14.77 -26.89 7.73
N PHE A 263 14.07 -25.76 7.78
CA PHE A 263 13.94 -24.81 6.66
C PHE A 263 13.49 -23.45 7.17
N SER A 264 14.08 -22.38 6.65
CA SER A 264 13.65 -21.01 6.94
C SER A 264 13.33 -20.26 5.64
N ILE A 265 12.25 -19.50 5.63
CA ILE A 265 11.87 -18.62 4.51
C ILE A 265 11.36 -17.28 5.03
N PHE A 266 11.90 -16.18 4.50
CA PHE A 266 11.46 -14.84 4.88
C PHE A 266 11.85 -13.79 3.83
N SER A 267 11.28 -12.58 3.97
CA SER A 267 11.66 -11.40 3.23
C SER A 267 12.10 -10.32 4.22
N PRO A 268 13.36 -9.89 4.21
CA PRO A 268 13.81 -8.81 5.08
C PRO A 268 13.22 -7.46 4.61
N PRO A 269 13.16 -6.44 5.46
CA PRO A 269 12.89 -5.09 5.00
C PRO A 269 13.91 -4.67 3.92
N PHE A 270 13.46 -3.91 2.93
CA PHE A 270 14.34 -3.41 1.87
C PHE A 270 15.13 -2.16 2.33
N ALA A 271 15.88 -2.31 3.42
CA ALA A 271 16.62 -1.25 4.07
C ALA A 271 15.78 0.04 4.24
N GLU A 272 16.24 1.16 3.66
CA GLU A 272 15.55 2.45 3.78
C GLU A 272 14.38 2.68 2.80
N LEU A 273 13.93 1.64 2.06
CA LEU A 273 12.94 1.85 0.99
C LEU A 273 11.54 2.13 1.56
N TYR A 274 11.16 1.45 2.64
CA TYR A 274 9.86 1.58 3.29
C TYR A 274 10.02 1.71 4.81
N THR A 275 9.15 2.54 5.42
CA THR A 275 8.98 2.63 6.87
C THR A 275 7.74 1.81 7.24
N TYR A 276 7.92 0.75 8.03
CA TYR A 276 6.83 -0.15 8.43
C TYR A 276 6.24 0.22 9.79
N SER A 277 7.05 0.73 10.71
CA SER A 277 6.62 1.18 12.04
C SER A 277 7.45 2.37 12.54
N ASP A 278 7.08 2.91 13.69
CA ASP A 278 7.83 3.97 14.39
C ASP A 278 8.81 3.42 15.43
N LYS A 279 8.90 2.10 15.57
CA LYS A 279 9.77 1.44 16.56
C LYS A 279 11.24 1.48 16.14
N LEU A 280 12.11 1.65 17.14
CA LEU A 280 13.56 1.69 16.92
C LEU A 280 14.13 0.33 16.48
N GLU A 281 13.48 -0.75 16.91
CA GLU A 281 13.87 -2.14 16.60
C GLU A 281 13.51 -2.53 15.16
N ASP A 282 12.72 -1.75 14.46
CA ASP A 282 12.36 -2.00 13.06
C ASP A 282 13.55 -1.71 12.14
N MET A 283 14.14 -2.75 11.57
CA MET A 283 15.27 -2.65 10.65
C MET A 283 14.96 -1.78 9.41
N GLY A 284 13.67 -1.64 9.02
CA GLY A 284 13.24 -0.73 7.96
C GLY A 284 13.45 0.75 8.28
N ASN A 285 13.73 1.10 9.55
CA ASN A 285 14.04 2.45 10.01
C ASN A 285 15.53 2.79 10.02
N SER A 286 16.40 1.89 9.56
CA SER A 286 17.84 2.14 9.48
C SER A 286 18.17 3.37 8.66
N LYS A 287 19.13 4.18 9.11
CA LYS A 287 19.53 5.44 8.45
C LYS A 287 20.19 5.19 7.10
N ASP A 288 20.94 4.10 7.01
CA ASP A 288 21.68 3.71 5.84
C ASP A 288 21.84 2.19 5.75
N TYR A 289 22.40 1.70 4.65
CA TYR A 289 22.65 0.27 4.42
C TYR A 289 23.63 -0.34 5.43
N LYS A 290 24.58 0.43 5.93
CA LYS A 290 25.57 -0.05 6.90
C LYS A 290 24.88 -0.36 8.25
N GLU A 291 24.02 0.53 8.69
CA GLU A 291 23.23 0.33 9.92
C GLU A 291 22.29 -0.87 9.75
N PHE A 292 21.57 -0.94 8.61
CA PHE A 292 20.71 -2.07 8.28
C PHE A 292 21.47 -3.41 8.36
N PHE A 293 22.60 -3.55 7.65
CA PHE A 293 23.35 -4.80 7.61
C PHE A 293 24.02 -5.12 8.95
N THR A 294 24.32 -4.11 9.76
CA THR A 294 24.80 -4.33 11.14
C THR A 294 23.71 -5.02 11.98
N ALA A 295 22.48 -4.54 11.92
CA ALA A 295 21.35 -5.16 12.61
C ALA A 295 20.98 -6.53 11.99
N PHE A 296 20.96 -6.63 10.68
CA PHE A 296 20.62 -7.87 9.96
C PHE A 296 21.57 -9.02 10.26
N LYS A 297 22.87 -8.73 10.43
CA LYS A 297 23.87 -9.75 10.79
C LYS A 297 23.60 -10.42 12.14
N PHE A 298 22.93 -9.77 13.07
CA PHE A 298 22.51 -10.43 14.31
C PHE A 298 21.49 -11.53 14.04
N LEU A 299 20.50 -11.25 13.19
CA LEU A 299 19.52 -12.26 12.78
C LEU A 299 20.18 -13.41 12.03
N VAL A 300 21.10 -13.14 11.09
CA VAL A 300 21.77 -14.16 10.29
C VAL A 300 22.62 -15.10 11.17
N LYS A 301 23.27 -14.57 12.22
CA LYS A 301 24.02 -15.39 13.18
C LYS A 301 23.12 -16.36 13.95
N GLU A 302 21.97 -15.86 14.40
CA GLU A 302 21.00 -16.72 15.09
C GLU A 302 20.39 -17.76 14.14
N LEU A 303 20.10 -17.38 12.88
CA LEU A 303 19.67 -18.34 11.86
C LEU A 303 20.70 -19.45 11.66
N TYR A 304 22.00 -19.10 11.62
CA TYR A 304 23.05 -20.10 11.48
C TYR A 304 23.09 -21.08 12.66
N ARG A 305 22.86 -20.59 13.88
CA ARG A 305 22.81 -21.40 15.11
C ARG A 305 21.63 -22.39 15.10
N VAL A 306 20.41 -21.89 14.71
CA VAL A 306 19.21 -22.72 14.83
C VAL A 306 18.98 -23.67 13.66
N MET A 307 19.59 -23.41 12.49
CA MET A 307 19.44 -24.27 11.33
C MET A 307 20.17 -25.61 11.45
N TRP A 308 19.50 -26.68 11.06
CA TRP A 308 20.20 -27.96 10.90
C TRP A 308 21.28 -27.87 9.83
N SER A 309 22.42 -28.49 10.08
CA SER A 309 23.48 -28.60 9.08
C SER A 309 22.98 -29.25 7.80
N GLY A 310 23.34 -28.67 6.65
CA GLY A 310 22.90 -29.11 5.32
C GLY A 310 21.48 -28.72 4.93
N ARG A 311 20.83 -27.87 5.69
CA ARG A 311 19.49 -27.34 5.36
C ARG A 311 19.54 -25.94 4.77
N CYS A 312 18.44 -25.52 4.12
CA CYS A 312 18.40 -24.30 3.34
C CYS A 312 17.63 -23.17 4.05
N VAL A 313 18.14 -21.95 3.86
CA VAL A 313 17.41 -20.70 4.13
C VAL A 313 17.05 -20.07 2.79
N ALA A 314 15.80 -19.73 2.58
CA ALA A 314 15.33 -19.01 1.41
C ALA A 314 15.03 -17.54 1.77
N VAL A 315 15.68 -16.61 1.09
CA VAL A 315 15.47 -15.18 1.30
C VAL A 315 14.89 -14.56 0.05
N HIS A 316 13.67 -14.02 0.17
CA HIS A 316 13.04 -13.26 -0.92
C HIS A 316 13.50 -11.80 -0.86
N CYS A 317 14.23 -11.36 -1.86
CA CYS A 317 14.71 -9.99 -2.00
C CYS A 317 14.87 -9.59 -3.47
N MET A 318 15.09 -8.31 -3.71
CA MET A 318 15.37 -7.75 -5.03
C MET A 318 16.45 -6.69 -4.94
N ASP A 319 17.10 -6.41 -6.08
CA ASP A 319 18.00 -5.27 -6.19
C ASP A 319 17.23 -3.94 -6.18
N LEU A 320 17.80 -2.93 -5.55
CA LEU A 320 17.10 -1.70 -5.27
C LEU A 320 17.44 -0.59 -6.27
N PRO A 321 16.46 0.17 -6.78
CA PRO A 321 16.74 1.24 -7.73
C PRO A 321 17.48 2.40 -7.06
N ILE A 322 18.57 2.85 -7.71
CA ILE A 322 19.31 4.03 -7.35
C ILE A 322 18.71 5.25 -8.07
N GLN A 323 18.40 6.29 -7.31
CA GLN A 323 17.80 7.51 -7.82
C GLN A 323 18.85 8.61 -8.00
N LYS A 324 18.87 9.25 -9.18
CA LYS A 324 19.81 10.33 -9.51
C LYS A 324 19.82 11.47 -8.47
N GLY A 325 18.65 11.78 -7.91
CA GLY A 325 18.50 12.86 -6.92
C GLY A 325 19.14 12.57 -5.56
N LYS A 326 19.40 11.30 -5.25
CA LYS A 326 20.01 10.89 -3.97
C LYS A 326 21.51 10.58 -4.11
N GLU A 327 21.90 9.92 -5.19
CA GLU A 327 23.25 9.36 -5.35
C GLU A 327 23.97 9.86 -6.61
N GLY A 328 23.36 10.79 -7.37
CA GLY A 328 23.98 11.43 -8.52
C GLY A 328 23.91 10.63 -9.83
N TYR A 329 23.51 9.36 -9.81
CA TYR A 329 23.36 8.48 -10.98
C TYR A 329 22.11 7.61 -10.89
N ILE A 330 21.75 6.96 -12.01
CA ILE A 330 20.66 5.99 -12.11
C ILE A 330 21.27 4.60 -12.26
N GLY A 331 20.79 3.62 -11.48
CA GLY A 331 21.27 2.25 -11.54
C GLY A 331 20.48 1.32 -10.62
N LEU A 332 21.03 0.16 -10.37
CA LEU A 332 20.56 -0.80 -9.38
C LEU A 332 21.63 -0.99 -8.32
N ARG A 333 21.21 -1.03 -7.07
CA ARG A 333 22.03 -1.44 -5.94
C ARG A 333 21.90 -2.94 -5.79
N ASP A 334 23.01 -3.63 -5.78
CA ASP A 334 23.08 -5.08 -5.57
C ASP A 334 22.74 -5.44 -4.11
N PHE A 335 21.47 -5.23 -3.74
CA PHE A 335 20.99 -5.57 -2.40
C PHE A 335 20.96 -7.08 -2.20
N SER A 336 20.62 -7.83 -3.23
CA SER A 336 20.62 -9.29 -3.19
C SER A 336 22.03 -9.87 -2.98
N GLY A 337 23.06 -9.29 -3.59
CA GLY A 337 24.46 -9.64 -3.33
C GLY A 337 24.92 -9.31 -1.92
N MET A 338 24.51 -8.14 -1.40
CA MET A 338 24.82 -7.75 -0.01
C MET A 338 24.14 -8.68 1.03
N ILE A 339 22.92 -9.15 0.77
CA ILE A 339 22.26 -10.18 1.59
C ILE A 339 23.06 -11.47 1.54
N LEU A 340 23.46 -11.93 0.36
CA LEU A 340 24.27 -13.14 0.19
C LEU A 340 25.60 -13.05 0.96
N GLU A 341 26.31 -11.92 0.85
CA GLU A 341 27.56 -11.66 1.60
C GLU A 341 27.34 -11.77 3.11
N ALA A 342 26.25 -11.19 3.64
CA ALA A 342 25.93 -11.25 5.06
C ALA A 342 25.73 -12.71 5.56
N PHE A 343 25.16 -13.58 4.74
CA PHE A 343 25.02 -15.01 5.05
C PHE A 343 26.35 -15.74 4.95
N GLN A 344 27.16 -15.47 3.92
CA GLN A 344 28.47 -16.12 3.74
C GLN A 344 29.45 -15.73 4.83
N ASP A 345 29.44 -14.49 5.31
CA ASP A 345 30.26 -14.01 6.44
C ASP A 345 30.04 -14.83 7.73
N VAL A 346 28.86 -15.42 7.89
CA VAL A 346 28.50 -16.22 9.07
C VAL A 346 28.82 -17.70 8.87
N GLY A 347 29.02 -18.16 7.62
CA GLY A 347 29.36 -19.53 7.28
C GLY A 347 28.35 -20.29 6.43
N PHE A 348 27.27 -19.65 5.99
CA PHE A 348 26.37 -20.25 5.03
C PHE A 348 27.04 -20.39 3.65
N VAL A 349 26.63 -21.40 2.91
CA VAL A 349 27.12 -21.66 1.56
C VAL A 349 26.03 -21.29 0.57
N TYR A 350 26.39 -20.51 -0.45
CA TYR A 350 25.45 -20.17 -1.54
C TYR A 350 25.08 -21.42 -2.33
N HIS A 351 23.80 -21.72 -2.40
CA HIS A 351 23.28 -22.90 -3.08
C HIS A 351 22.74 -22.55 -4.46
N THR A 352 21.76 -21.64 -4.56
CA THR A 352 21.11 -21.31 -5.83
C THR A 352 20.34 -19.98 -5.72
N ARG A 353 19.99 -19.43 -6.89
CA ARG A 353 19.06 -18.29 -7.03
C ARG A 353 17.91 -18.71 -7.94
N VAL A 354 16.69 -18.35 -7.55
CA VAL A 354 15.48 -18.50 -8.36
C VAL A 354 14.91 -17.11 -8.61
N THR A 355 14.62 -16.80 -9.87
CA THR A 355 13.92 -15.55 -10.23
C THR A 355 12.45 -15.87 -10.37
N ILE A 356 11.61 -15.08 -9.70
CA ILE A 356 10.16 -15.21 -9.69
C ILE A 356 9.55 -14.09 -10.54
#